data_935130f9b1b8bde337b105011738fb07
#
_entry.id   935130f9b1b8bde337b105011738fb07
#
_cell.length_a   1.000
_cell.length_b   1.000
_cell.length_c   1.000
_cell.angle_alpha   90.00
_cell.angle_beta   90.00
_cell.angle_gamma   90.00
#
_symmetry.space_group_name_H-M   'P 1'
#
loop_
_entity.id
_entity.type
_entity.pdbx_description
1 polymer ?
#
loop_
_entity_poly.entity_id
_entity_poly.type
_entity_poly.pdbx_seq_one_letter_code
_entity_poly.pdbx_strand_id
1 'polypeptide(L)'
;MGTIKNVCVYCGSGPGTNPEFVNAATTFGAVLAQNGVGLVYGGGSVGLMGAVAAGALGQGGKVTGIIPTFLTKREHVLKDAQEVIVTKDMHERKRLMFEHSDAFVAFPGGVGTLEELVEQMTWSQLGRHSKPILLANIAGFWDPLLVLVDHMKRTEFIRANLWVDVLTADRVEDILPKLQQAAAEMPEAAKLMDDQVAGRL
;
A
#
# COMPACT_ATOMS: atom_id res chain seq x y z
N MET A 1 -16.13 6.56 -13.37
CA MET A 1 -14.72 6.83 -13.08
C MET A 1 -14.42 6.23 -11.72
N GLY A 2 -13.47 5.30 -11.62
CA GLY A 2 -13.05 4.69 -10.34
C GLY A 2 -12.41 5.77 -9.48
N THR A 3 -13.07 6.16 -8.40
CA THR A 3 -12.54 7.18 -7.48
C THR A 3 -11.81 6.46 -6.36
N ILE A 4 -10.52 6.71 -6.18
CA ILE A 4 -9.76 6.21 -5.03
C ILE A 4 -10.24 6.96 -3.78
N LYS A 5 -10.84 6.23 -2.85
CA LYS A 5 -11.30 6.74 -1.56
C LYS A 5 -10.31 6.41 -0.44
N ASN A 6 -9.68 5.25 -0.51
CA ASN A 6 -8.71 4.78 0.48
C ASN A 6 -7.48 4.18 -0.20
N VAL A 7 -6.31 4.50 0.33
CA VAL A 7 -5.02 3.92 -0.11
C VAL A 7 -4.43 3.10 1.02
N CYS A 8 -4.10 1.84 0.72
CA CYS A 8 -3.30 1.00 1.62
C CYS A 8 -1.83 1.34 1.47
N VAL A 9 -1.15 1.60 2.58
CA VAL A 9 0.29 1.87 2.61
C VAL A 9 1.00 0.75 3.36
N TYR A 10 1.81 0.00 2.63
CA TYR A 10 2.79 -0.94 3.17
C TYR A 10 4.12 -0.22 3.36
N CYS A 11 4.71 -0.26 4.52
CA CYS A 11 5.97 0.41 4.82
C CYS A 11 6.67 -0.17 6.05
N GLY A 12 7.93 0.21 6.25
CA GLY A 12 8.73 -0.27 7.35
C GLY A 12 8.23 0.19 8.74
N SER A 13 8.28 -0.72 9.73
CA SER A 13 8.13 -0.37 11.16
C SER A 13 9.34 0.39 11.72
N GLY A 14 10.46 0.42 11.00
CA GLY A 14 11.63 1.25 11.29
C GLY A 14 11.72 2.45 10.34
N PRO A 15 12.54 3.47 10.68
CA PRO A 15 12.71 4.68 9.86
C PRO A 15 13.67 4.49 8.67
N GLY A 16 14.44 3.39 8.65
CA GLY A 16 15.58 3.24 7.73
C GLY A 16 16.75 4.16 8.13
N THR A 17 17.76 4.21 7.27
CA THR A 17 18.97 5.04 7.49
C THR A 17 18.95 6.36 6.71
N ASN A 18 18.13 6.46 5.67
CA ASN A 18 17.96 7.68 4.88
C ASN A 18 16.76 8.50 5.41
N PRO A 19 16.96 9.74 5.89
CA PRO A 19 15.87 10.58 6.39
C PRO A 19 14.80 10.91 5.34
N GLU A 20 15.13 10.81 4.06
CA GLU A 20 14.15 11.00 2.96
C GLU A 20 12.98 10.03 3.06
N PHE A 21 13.19 8.82 3.58
CA PHE A 21 12.12 7.83 3.73
C PHE A 21 11.03 8.29 4.69
N VAL A 22 11.43 8.80 5.85
CA VAL A 22 10.50 9.35 6.86
C VAL A 22 9.81 10.59 6.33
N ASN A 23 10.56 11.51 5.71
CA ASN A 23 10.02 12.74 5.13
C ASN A 23 8.98 12.42 4.04
N ALA A 24 9.30 11.50 3.14
CA ALA A 24 8.41 11.07 2.07
C ALA A 24 7.12 10.43 2.61
N ALA A 25 7.23 9.56 3.62
CA ALA A 25 6.07 8.92 4.25
C ALA A 25 5.16 9.96 4.92
N THR A 26 5.74 10.92 5.69
CA THR A 26 4.99 12.01 6.32
C THR A 26 4.28 12.88 5.28
N THR A 27 5.00 13.27 4.23
CA THR A 27 4.44 14.09 3.14
C THR A 27 3.31 13.36 2.43
N PHE A 28 3.47 12.06 2.15
CA PHE A 28 2.41 11.29 1.49
C PHE A 28 1.14 11.18 2.34
N GLY A 29 1.28 10.98 3.64
CA GLY A 29 0.13 11.02 4.57
C GLY A 29 -0.63 12.34 4.49
N ALA A 30 0.09 13.46 4.47
CA ALA A 30 -0.49 14.79 4.31
C ALA A 30 -1.18 14.97 2.94
N VAL A 31 -0.55 14.48 1.86
CA VAL A 31 -1.13 14.52 0.50
C VAL A 31 -2.45 13.75 0.44
N LEU A 32 -2.51 12.56 1.04
CA LEU A 32 -3.78 11.79 1.11
C LEU A 32 -4.88 12.60 1.79
N ALA A 33 -4.61 13.13 2.98
CA ALA A 33 -5.57 13.90 3.75
C ALA A 33 -6.07 15.16 3.01
N GLN A 34 -5.16 15.91 2.40
CA GLN A 34 -5.47 17.13 1.62
C GLN A 34 -6.35 16.84 0.40
N ASN A 35 -6.29 15.61 -0.13
CA ASN A 35 -7.12 15.16 -1.26
C ASN A 35 -8.39 14.39 -0.81
N GLY A 36 -8.69 14.34 0.48
CA GLY A 36 -9.86 13.62 1.01
C GLY A 36 -9.77 12.11 0.88
N VAL A 37 -8.54 11.55 0.71
CA VAL A 37 -8.29 10.12 0.58
C VAL A 37 -7.90 9.54 1.94
N GLY A 38 -8.55 8.45 2.34
CA GLY A 38 -8.26 7.76 3.60
C GLY A 38 -6.96 6.95 3.50
N LEU A 39 -6.23 6.89 4.62
CA LEU A 39 -5.08 6.02 4.82
C LEU A 39 -5.52 4.71 5.48
N VAL A 40 -5.18 3.57 4.88
CA VAL A 40 -5.23 2.24 5.49
C VAL A 40 -3.79 1.75 5.65
N TYR A 41 -3.42 1.25 6.85
CA TYR A 41 -2.04 0.84 7.10
C TYR A 41 -1.93 -0.17 8.26
N GLY A 42 -0.72 -0.59 8.59
CA GLY A 42 -0.44 -1.64 9.57
C GLY A 42 -0.67 -1.30 11.05
N GLY A 43 -1.11 -0.09 11.39
CA GLY A 43 -1.52 0.29 12.76
C GLY A 43 -0.37 0.66 13.71
N GLY A 44 0.90 0.58 13.28
CA GLY A 44 2.06 0.93 14.11
C GLY A 44 2.26 2.46 14.25
N SER A 45 2.82 2.90 15.37
CA SER A 45 3.08 4.32 15.67
C SER A 45 4.53 4.74 15.47
N VAL A 46 5.41 3.83 15.05
CA VAL A 46 6.85 4.09 14.89
C VAL A 46 7.31 3.88 13.44
N GLY A 47 8.52 4.34 13.12
CA GLY A 47 9.09 4.21 11.77
C GLY A 47 8.27 4.92 10.70
N LEU A 48 8.24 4.35 9.49
CA LEU A 48 7.48 4.91 8.38
C LEU A 48 5.97 4.79 8.59
N MET A 49 5.51 3.74 9.30
CA MET A 49 4.10 3.61 9.68
C MET A 49 3.63 4.80 10.52
N GLY A 50 4.36 5.13 11.58
CA GLY A 50 4.06 6.30 12.40
C GLY A 50 4.14 7.61 11.62
N ALA A 51 5.13 7.73 10.72
CA ALA A 51 5.34 8.93 9.91
C ALA A 51 4.16 9.19 8.95
N VAL A 52 3.72 8.18 8.19
CA VAL A 52 2.61 8.35 7.25
C VAL A 52 1.29 8.64 7.97
N ALA A 53 1.06 7.97 9.11
CA ALA A 53 -0.14 8.21 9.92
C ALA A 53 -0.13 9.61 10.53
N ALA A 54 1.01 10.07 11.09
CA ALA A 54 1.15 11.41 11.63
C ALA A 54 0.93 12.50 10.56
N GLY A 55 1.47 12.28 9.35
CA GLY A 55 1.23 13.17 8.20
C GLY A 55 -0.25 13.32 7.86
N ALA A 56 -0.99 12.21 7.81
CA ALA A 56 -2.41 12.21 7.52
C ALA A 56 -3.22 12.87 8.64
N LEU A 57 -2.97 12.49 9.90
CA LEU A 57 -3.66 13.04 11.08
C LEU A 57 -3.40 14.55 11.24
N GLY A 58 -2.18 15.00 11.00
CA GLY A 58 -1.79 16.43 11.08
C GLY A 58 -2.55 17.32 10.08
N GLN A 59 -3.16 16.75 9.07
CA GLN A 59 -4.03 17.44 8.09
C GLN A 59 -5.52 17.08 8.26
N GLY A 60 -5.90 16.44 9.38
CA GLY A 60 -7.29 16.03 9.65
C GLY A 60 -7.79 14.87 8.77
N GLY A 61 -6.89 14.10 8.17
CA GLY A 61 -7.21 12.97 7.31
C GLY A 61 -7.75 11.77 8.07
N LYS A 62 -8.49 10.90 7.37
CA LYS A 62 -9.00 9.63 7.92
C LYS A 62 -7.87 8.59 7.93
N VAL A 63 -7.66 7.95 9.08
CA VAL A 63 -6.64 6.91 9.28
C VAL A 63 -7.26 5.66 9.89
N THR A 64 -7.14 4.53 9.19
CA THR A 64 -7.56 3.21 9.66
C THR A 64 -6.33 2.32 9.83
N GLY A 65 -6.01 1.95 11.07
CA GLY A 65 -4.94 1.01 11.40
C GLY A 65 -5.47 -0.40 11.56
N ILE A 66 -4.84 -1.39 10.90
CA ILE A 66 -5.23 -2.81 11.00
C ILE A 66 -4.06 -3.62 11.54
N ILE A 67 -4.20 -4.16 12.75
CA ILE A 67 -3.12 -4.79 13.47
C ILE A 67 -3.56 -6.10 14.14
N PRO A 68 -2.81 -7.20 14.02
CA PRO A 68 -3.15 -8.45 14.70
C PRO A 68 -2.80 -8.36 16.20
N THR A 69 -3.58 -9.04 17.02
CA THR A 69 -3.47 -9.01 18.49
C THR A 69 -2.06 -9.24 19.00
N PHE A 70 -1.29 -10.19 18.38
CA PHE A 70 0.07 -10.51 18.85
C PHE A 70 1.10 -9.40 18.55
N LEU A 71 0.82 -8.47 17.61
CA LEU A 71 1.68 -7.33 17.30
C LEU A 71 1.33 -6.07 18.10
N THR A 72 0.15 -5.99 18.73
CA THR A 72 -0.30 -4.78 19.43
C THR A 72 0.67 -4.29 20.53
N LYS A 73 1.39 -5.24 21.16
CA LYS A 73 2.40 -4.93 22.20
C LYS A 73 3.77 -4.56 21.61
N ARG A 74 4.08 -5.02 20.40
CA ARG A 74 5.40 -4.82 19.75
C ARG A 74 5.47 -3.56 18.92
N GLU A 75 4.40 -3.22 18.23
CA GLU A 75 4.38 -2.13 17.25
C GLU A 75 3.84 -0.81 17.81
N HIS A 76 3.55 -0.73 19.11
CA HIS A 76 3.01 0.48 19.74
C HIS A 76 1.85 1.05 18.93
N VAL A 77 0.66 0.50 19.12
CA VAL A 77 -0.56 0.89 18.41
C VAL A 77 -0.77 2.40 18.48
N LEU A 78 -1.03 3.04 17.35
CA LEU A 78 -1.33 4.47 17.28
C LEU A 78 -2.72 4.72 17.88
N LYS A 79 -2.76 5.30 19.07
CA LYS A 79 -4.01 5.57 19.82
C LYS A 79 -4.86 6.69 19.21
N ASP A 80 -4.24 7.56 18.43
CA ASP A 80 -4.89 8.73 17.84
C ASP A 80 -5.47 8.44 16.43
N ALA A 81 -5.34 7.21 15.91
CA ALA A 81 -6.05 6.80 14.70
C ALA A 81 -7.55 6.82 14.95
N GLN A 82 -8.33 7.32 13.98
CA GLN A 82 -9.79 7.35 14.10
C GLN A 82 -10.40 5.96 14.19
N GLU A 83 -9.75 4.97 13.58
CA GLU A 83 -10.18 3.59 13.61
C GLU A 83 -8.98 2.65 13.77
N VAL A 84 -9.04 1.75 14.75
CA VAL A 84 -8.08 0.67 14.93
C VAL A 84 -8.82 -0.66 14.91
N ILE A 85 -8.57 -1.47 13.89
CA ILE A 85 -9.14 -2.81 13.76
C ILE A 85 -8.11 -3.81 14.26
N VAL A 86 -8.44 -4.50 15.35
CA VAL A 86 -7.59 -5.57 15.91
C VAL A 86 -8.05 -6.90 15.33
N THR A 87 -7.13 -7.60 14.64
CA THR A 87 -7.41 -8.88 14.00
C THR A 87 -6.87 -10.05 14.81
N LYS A 88 -7.40 -11.25 14.56
CA LYS A 88 -6.97 -12.48 15.24
C LYS A 88 -5.61 -12.98 14.74
N ASP A 89 -5.35 -12.82 13.43
CA ASP A 89 -4.16 -13.32 12.76
C ASP A 89 -3.72 -12.44 11.57
N MET A 90 -2.61 -12.81 10.90
CA MET A 90 -2.08 -12.09 9.74
C MET A 90 -2.95 -12.24 8.49
N HIS A 91 -3.66 -13.34 8.32
CA HIS A 91 -4.51 -13.56 7.15
C HIS A 91 -5.72 -12.61 7.19
N GLU A 92 -6.37 -12.51 8.34
CA GLU A 92 -7.46 -11.56 8.55
C GLU A 92 -6.99 -10.11 8.37
N ARG A 93 -5.81 -9.75 8.91
CA ARG A 93 -5.20 -8.43 8.72
C ARG A 93 -5.07 -8.08 7.24
N LYS A 94 -4.38 -8.93 6.45
CA LYS A 94 -4.11 -8.68 5.03
C LYS A 94 -5.40 -8.63 4.22
N ARG A 95 -6.37 -9.50 4.52
CA ARG A 95 -7.69 -9.47 3.91
C ARG A 95 -8.40 -8.15 4.16
N LEU A 96 -8.47 -7.68 5.41
CA LEU A 96 -9.12 -6.41 5.74
C LEU A 96 -8.38 -5.20 5.15
N MET A 97 -7.04 -5.21 5.10
CA MET A 97 -6.27 -4.17 4.40
C MET A 97 -6.64 -4.12 2.90
N PHE A 98 -6.82 -5.27 2.26
CA PHE A 98 -7.28 -5.37 0.89
C PHE A 98 -8.72 -4.85 0.71
N GLU A 99 -9.65 -5.29 1.55
CA GLU A 99 -11.08 -4.94 1.47
C GLU A 99 -11.35 -3.44 1.70
N HIS A 100 -10.57 -2.81 2.58
CA HIS A 100 -10.72 -1.40 2.94
C HIS A 100 -10.03 -0.42 1.97
N SER A 101 -9.37 -0.91 0.92
CA SER A 101 -8.52 -0.08 0.05
C SER A 101 -8.88 -0.19 -1.42
N ASP A 102 -8.70 0.89 -2.16
CA ASP A 102 -8.92 0.99 -3.61
C ASP A 102 -7.60 0.93 -4.40
N ALA A 103 -6.47 1.16 -3.72
CA ALA A 103 -5.13 1.12 -4.29
C ALA A 103 -4.08 0.79 -3.21
N PHE A 104 -2.89 0.35 -3.64
CA PHE A 104 -1.79 -0.04 -2.78
C PHE A 104 -0.52 0.75 -3.09
N VAL A 105 0.18 1.18 -2.05
CA VAL A 105 1.49 1.84 -2.16
C VAL A 105 2.48 1.14 -1.25
N ALA A 106 3.62 0.71 -1.79
CA ALA A 106 4.73 0.20 -1.00
C ALA A 106 5.82 1.27 -0.87
N PHE A 107 5.98 1.81 0.33
CA PHE A 107 7.14 2.61 0.72
C PHE A 107 8.32 1.72 1.10
N PRO A 108 9.53 2.28 1.27
CA PRO A 108 10.66 1.52 1.79
C PRO A 108 10.32 0.75 3.07
N GLY A 109 10.79 -0.51 3.15
CA GLY A 109 10.49 -1.37 4.27
C GLY A 109 11.26 -2.68 4.27
N GLY A 110 11.00 -3.53 5.23
CA GLY A 110 11.64 -4.83 5.37
C GLY A 110 10.89 -5.97 4.66
N VAL A 111 11.20 -7.20 5.08
CA VAL A 111 10.63 -8.43 4.51
C VAL A 111 9.09 -8.46 4.64
N GLY A 112 8.53 -7.93 5.73
CA GLY A 112 7.07 -7.85 5.90
C GLY A 112 6.41 -6.95 4.85
N THR A 113 7.01 -5.80 4.56
CA THR A 113 6.55 -4.90 3.49
C THR A 113 6.65 -5.55 2.11
N LEU A 114 7.76 -6.27 1.86
CA LEU A 114 7.95 -7.02 0.61
C LEU A 114 6.92 -8.15 0.48
N GLU A 115 6.62 -8.87 1.55
CA GLU A 115 5.64 -9.95 1.57
C GLU A 115 4.24 -9.43 1.24
N GLU A 116 3.80 -8.34 1.89
CA GLU A 116 2.52 -7.70 1.61
C GLU A 116 2.43 -7.22 0.16
N LEU A 117 3.49 -6.61 -0.37
CA LEU A 117 3.56 -6.16 -1.77
C LEU A 117 3.47 -7.32 -2.76
N VAL A 118 4.28 -8.38 -2.57
CA VAL A 118 4.33 -9.54 -3.48
C VAL A 118 3.00 -10.29 -3.47
N GLU A 119 2.30 -10.34 -2.34
CA GLU A 119 0.95 -10.91 -2.27
C GLU A 119 -0.02 -10.15 -3.18
N GLN A 120 -0.04 -8.80 -3.12
CA GLN A 120 -0.90 -8.00 -4.00
C GLN A 120 -0.53 -8.16 -5.47
N MET A 121 0.77 -8.17 -5.79
CA MET A 121 1.23 -8.45 -7.16
C MET A 121 0.76 -9.82 -7.65
N THR A 122 0.85 -10.85 -6.80
CA THR A 122 0.41 -12.21 -7.11
C THR A 122 -1.10 -12.28 -7.32
N TRP A 123 -1.88 -11.64 -6.46
CA TRP A 123 -3.35 -11.62 -6.59
C TRP A 123 -3.78 -10.89 -7.85
N SER A 124 -3.14 -9.79 -8.20
CA SER A 124 -3.38 -9.09 -9.45
C SER A 124 -3.01 -9.94 -10.67
N GLN A 125 -1.85 -10.62 -10.64
CA GLN A 125 -1.40 -11.56 -11.67
C GLN A 125 -2.40 -12.70 -11.90
N LEU A 126 -3.03 -13.18 -10.84
CA LEU A 126 -4.05 -14.25 -10.88
C LEU A 126 -5.45 -13.73 -11.24
N GLY A 127 -5.59 -12.44 -11.54
CA GLY A 127 -6.87 -11.82 -11.90
C GLY A 127 -7.86 -11.70 -10.74
N ARG A 128 -7.37 -11.72 -9.50
CA ARG A 128 -8.24 -11.54 -8.31
C ARG A 128 -8.63 -10.09 -8.07
N HIS A 129 -7.84 -9.15 -8.54
CA HIS A 129 -8.15 -7.73 -8.52
C HIS A 129 -7.38 -6.97 -9.59
N SER A 130 -7.84 -5.75 -9.86
CA SER A 130 -7.20 -4.81 -10.80
C SER A 130 -6.81 -3.50 -10.10
N LYS A 131 -6.89 -3.45 -8.76
CA LYS A 131 -6.55 -2.26 -7.98
C LYS A 131 -5.11 -1.85 -8.27
N PRO A 132 -4.81 -0.55 -8.50
CA PRO A 132 -3.46 -0.09 -8.79
C PRO A 132 -2.48 -0.40 -7.67
N ILE A 133 -1.26 -0.85 -8.04
CA ILE A 133 -0.14 -1.11 -7.13
C ILE A 133 1.00 -0.17 -7.52
N LEU A 134 1.56 0.57 -6.57
CA LEU A 134 2.64 1.52 -6.82
C LEU A 134 3.79 1.35 -5.83
N LEU A 135 5.02 1.35 -6.34
CA LEU A 135 6.24 1.43 -5.57
C LEU A 135 6.64 2.90 -5.40
N ALA A 136 6.61 3.40 -4.17
CA ALA A 136 7.23 4.67 -3.82
C ALA A 136 8.75 4.49 -3.79
N ASN A 137 9.38 4.67 -4.96
CA ASN A 137 10.80 4.38 -5.18
C ASN A 137 11.70 5.51 -4.67
N ILE A 138 11.47 5.93 -3.44
CA ILE A 138 12.20 7.04 -2.81
C ILE A 138 13.67 6.67 -2.69
N ALA A 139 14.53 7.55 -3.22
CA ALA A 139 15.98 7.36 -3.28
C ALA A 139 16.39 5.99 -3.92
N GLY A 140 15.62 5.48 -4.87
CA GLY A 140 15.93 4.24 -5.59
C GLY A 140 15.79 2.97 -4.74
N PHE A 141 15.04 3.02 -3.64
CA PHE A 141 14.94 1.89 -2.71
C PHE A 141 14.46 0.59 -3.37
N TRP A 142 13.55 0.67 -4.32
CA TRP A 142 12.96 -0.48 -5.01
C TRP A 142 13.69 -0.90 -6.29
N ASP A 143 14.77 -0.20 -6.71
CA ASP A 143 15.53 -0.56 -7.91
C ASP A 143 15.99 -2.02 -7.92
N PRO A 144 16.52 -2.61 -6.81
CA PRO A 144 16.88 -4.03 -6.81
C PRO A 144 15.70 -4.98 -7.05
N LEU A 145 14.50 -4.64 -6.55
CA LEU A 145 13.29 -5.44 -6.79
C LEU A 145 12.87 -5.34 -8.25
N LEU A 146 12.91 -4.16 -8.85
CA LEU A 146 12.58 -3.95 -10.26
C LEU A 146 13.51 -4.75 -11.17
N VAL A 147 14.82 -4.79 -10.86
CA VAL A 147 15.81 -5.62 -11.57
C VAL A 147 15.48 -7.11 -11.43
N LEU A 148 15.09 -7.56 -10.23
CA LEU A 148 14.71 -8.97 -10.01
C LEU A 148 13.44 -9.33 -10.80
N VAL A 149 12.42 -8.49 -10.76
CA VAL A 149 11.16 -8.70 -11.51
C VAL A 149 11.45 -8.75 -13.01
N ASP A 150 12.30 -7.86 -13.53
CA ASP A 150 12.70 -7.88 -14.94
C ASP A 150 13.47 -9.17 -15.30
N HIS A 151 14.34 -9.65 -14.41
CA HIS A 151 15.01 -10.94 -14.58
C HIS A 151 14.02 -12.11 -14.67
N MET A 152 13.01 -12.14 -13.77
CA MET A 152 11.96 -13.17 -13.80
C MET A 152 11.17 -13.15 -15.11
N LYS A 153 10.95 -11.96 -15.67
CA LYS A 153 10.30 -11.78 -16.98
C LYS A 153 11.15 -12.33 -18.12
N ARG A 154 12.43 -11.92 -18.19
CA ARG A 154 13.35 -12.37 -19.24
C ARG A 154 13.62 -13.88 -19.22
N THR A 155 13.51 -14.50 -18.05
CA THR A 155 13.66 -15.95 -17.87
C THR A 155 12.32 -16.69 -17.94
N GLU A 156 11.23 -16.01 -18.32
CA GLU A 156 9.89 -16.56 -18.54
C GLU A 156 9.19 -17.17 -17.30
N PHE A 157 9.69 -16.90 -16.09
CA PHE A 157 8.97 -17.23 -14.86
C PHE A 157 7.75 -16.35 -14.65
N ILE A 158 7.77 -15.12 -15.18
CA ILE A 158 6.58 -14.29 -15.33
C ILE A 158 6.21 -14.28 -16.81
N ARG A 159 5.11 -14.96 -17.15
CA ARG A 159 4.63 -15.08 -18.55
C ARG A 159 4.08 -13.75 -19.05
N ALA A 160 4.24 -13.46 -20.33
CA ALA A 160 3.83 -12.19 -20.95
C ALA A 160 2.35 -11.84 -20.76
N ASN A 161 1.47 -12.85 -20.72
CA ASN A 161 0.03 -12.68 -20.52
C ASN A 161 -0.38 -12.57 -19.03
N LEU A 162 0.56 -12.69 -18.11
CA LEU A 162 0.35 -12.60 -16.66
C LEU A 162 1.16 -11.44 -16.05
N TRP A 163 1.39 -10.41 -16.85
CA TRP A 163 2.14 -9.24 -16.43
C TRP A 163 1.31 -8.38 -15.47
N VAL A 164 1.90 -8.01 -14.34
CA VAL A 164 1.34 -7.00 -13.44
C VAL A 164 2.07 -5.69 -13.70
N ASP A 165 1.33 -4.67 -14.12
CA ASP A 165 1.85 -3.31 -14.24
C ASP A 165 1.97 -2.69 -12.85
N VAL A 166 3.15 -2.85 -12.24
CA VAL A 166 3.48 -2.17 -11.00
C VAL A 166 3.97 -0.77 -11.35
N LEU A 167 3.23 0.23 -10.89
CA LEU A 167 3.60 1.64 -11.08
C LEU A 167 4.80 1.98 -10.20
N THR A 168 5.59 2.97 -10.63
CA THR A 168 6.69 3.51 -9.85
C THR A 168 6.60 5.02 -9.77
N ALA A 169 7.00 5.60 -8.63
CA ALA A 169 7.15 7.02 -8.43
C ALA A 169 8.37 7.30 -7.58
N ASP A 170 9.31 8.11 -8.10
CA ASP A 170 10.53 8.53 -7.39
C ASP A 170 10.25 9.75 -6.50
N ARG A 171 9.13 10.43 -6.72
CA ARG A 171 8.71 11.63 -6.00
C ARG A 171 7.33 11.43 -5.39
N VAL A 172 7.13 11.94 -4.18
CA VAL A 172 5.87 11.79 -3.43
C VAL A 172 4.69 12.41 -4.16
N GLU A 173 4.90 13.55 -4.82
CA GLU A 173 3.86 14.32 -5.53
C GLU A 173 3.26 13.54 -6.70
N ASP A 174 4.00 12.58 -7.25
CA ASP A 174 3.58 11.78 -8.40
C ASP A 174 2.76 10.54 -7.99
N ILE A 175 2.79 10.13 -6.71
CA ILE A 175 2.18 8.88 -6.24
C ILE A 175 0.66 8.90 -6.46
N LEU A 176 -0.04 9.83 -5.83
CA LEU A 176 -1.50 9.87 -5.88
C LEU A 176 -2.05 10.13 -7.30
N PRO A 177 -1.48 11.07 -8.10
CA PRO A 177 -1.89 11.26 -9.49
C PRO A 177 -1.74 9.99 -10.35
N LYS A 178 -0.64 9.25 -10.24
CA LYS A 178 -0.44 8.00 -10.98
C LYS A 178 -1.45 6.93 -10.60
N LEU A 179 -1.75 6.78 -9.31
CA LEU A 179 -2.79 5.86 -8.83
C LEU A 179 -4.18 6.23 -9.38
N GLN A 180 -4.53 7.52 -9.35
CA GLN A 180 -5.81 8.01 -9.84
C GLN A 180 -5.96 7.81 -11.35
N GLN A 181 -4.89 8.06 -12.10
CA GLN A 181 -4.87 7.80 -13.54
C GLN A 181 -5.08 6.31 -13.84
N ALA A 182 -4.31 5.42 -13.20
CA ALA A 182 -4.46 3.98 -13.41
C ALA A 182 -5.86 3.47 -13.03
N ALA A 183 -6.44 3.97 -11.94
CA ALA A 183 -7.80 3.62 -11.55
C ALA A 183 -8.87 4.13 -12.54
N ALA A 184 -8.64 5.27 -13.20
CA ALA A 184 -9.53 5.81 -14.22
C ALA A 184 -9.46 5.00 -15.53
N GLU A 185 -8.29 4.50 -15.90
CA GLU A 185 -8.03 3.70 -17.10
C GLU A 185 -8.49 2.25 -16.98
N MET A 186 -8.84 1.79 -15.77
CA MET A 186 -9.33 0.42 -15.54
C MET A 186 -10.62 0.13 -16.32
N PRO A 187 -10.69 -1.00 -17.06
CA PRO A 187 -11.92 -1.43 -17.73
C PRO A 187 -13.07 -1.63 -16.73
N GLU A 188 -14.31 -1.29 -17.13
CA GLU A 188 -15.50 -1.43 -16.28
C GLU A 188 -15.71 -2.89 -15.81
N ALA A 189 -15.41 -3.88 -16.68
CA ALA A 189 -15.50 -5.29 -16.33
C ALA A 189 -14.53 -5.70 -15.20
N ALA A 190 -13.35 -5.09 -15.11
CA ALA A 190 -12.38 -5.36 -14.06
C ALA A 190 -12.85 -4.80 -12.71
N LYS A 191 -13.51 -3.65 -12.69
CA LYS A 191 -14.08 -3.06 -11.47
C LYS A 191 -15.18 -3.94 -10.85
N LEU A 192 -16.03 -4.56 -11.69
CA LEU A 192 -17.07 -5.46 -11.23
C LEU A 192 -16.51 -6.76 -10.61
N MET A 193 -15.34 -7.22 -11.06
CA MET A 193 -14.66 -8.37 -10.48
C MET A 193 -14.09 -8.06 -9.10
N ASP A 194 -13.53 -6.87 -8.90
CA ASP A 194 -12.98 -6.45 -7.60
C ASP A 194 -14.07 -6.42 -6.51
N ASP A 195 -15.27 -5.92 -6.82
CA ASP A 195 -16.41 -5.91 -5.89
C ASP A 195 -16.90 -7.32 -5.53
N GLN A 196 -16.86 -8.28 -6.47
CA GLN A 196 -17.28 -9.66 -6.24
C GLN A 196 -16.26 -10.48 -5.42
N VAL A 197 -14.97 -10.16 -5.54
CA VAL A 197 -13.90 -10.84 -4.81
C VAL A 197 -13.86 -10.39 -3.35
N ALA A 198 -14.12 -9.12 -3.06
CA ALA A 198 -14.20 -8.61 -1.70
C ALA A 198 -15.25 -9.35 -0.83
N GLY A 199 -16.32 -9.87 -1.45
CA GLY A 199 -17.36 -10.64 -0.74
C GLY A 199 -17.06 -12.14 -0.56
N ARG A 200 -15.89 -12.66 -1.05
CA ARG A 200 -15.57 -14.11 -1.06
C ARG A 200 -14.25 -14.46 -0.36
N LEU A 201 -13.57 -13.51 0.27
CA LEU A 201 -12.36 -13.69 1.07
C LEU A 201 -12.69 -13.75 2.55
#